data_f96ccbdf2947949a16d036ee4e8ce8be
#
_entry.id   f96ccbdf2947949a16d036ee4e8ce8be
#
_cell.length_a   1.000
_cell.length_b   1.000
_cell.length_c   1.000
_cell.angle_alpha   90.00
_cell.angle_beta   90.00
_cell.angle_gamma   90.00
#
_symmetry.space_group_name_H-M   'P 1'
#
loop_
_entity.id
_entity.type
_entity.pdbx_description
1 polymer ?
#
loop_
_entity_poly.entity_id
_entity_poly.type
_entity_poly.pdbx_seq_one_letter_code
_entity_poly.pdbx_strand_id
1 'polypeptide(L)'
;KLVCNHTGSNMLDGVAAAFVLAAKNNGKLDADYASIEIDEASTVRVFPHFKPDYMVLTNLFRDQLDRYGEIDITMKLLDRAMKMAPKMKVIVNGDDALSAYLAMESGNVYVTYGIPGQVFDQKETGEIREGRFCKRCGERLSYDFYHYSQLGSYHCPKCGFARPEADFAAEAIDMTHGLKFEIREKQGRVTPVEVNYQGFYNIYNILAAYSAARTGG
;
A
#
# COMPACT_ATOMS: atom_id res chain seq x y z
N LYS A 1 0.10 -14.48 18.84
CA LYS A 1 -1.14 -14.88 18.11
C LYS A 1 -1.60 -13.74 17.23
N LEU A 2 -2.21 -14.07 16.07
CA LEU A 2 -2.66 -13.14 15.06
C LEU A 2 -4.16 -13.30 14.81
N VAL A 3 -4.88 -12.18 14.75
CA VAL A 3 -6.26 -12.13 14.21
C VAL A 3 -6.18 -11.72 12.74
N CYS A 4 -6.88 -12.41 11.86
CA CYS A 4 -7.04 -12.02 10.46
C CYS A 4 -8.35 -12.57 9.87
N ASN A 5 -8.83 -11.90 8.84
CA ASN A 5 -10.04 -12.29 8.10
C ASN A 5 -9.70 -13.20 6.93
N HIS A 6 -9.33 -14.46 7.22
CA HIS A 6 -8.86 -15.46 6.24
C HIS A 6 -9.83 -15.77 5.08
N THR A 7 -11.11 -15.48 5.25
CA THR A 7 -12.14 -15.76 4.25
C THR A 7 -12.27 -14.68 3.18
N GLY A 8 -11.39 -13.66 3.19
CA GLY A 8 -11.46 -12.52 2.26
C GLY A 8 -12.67 -11.61 2.49
N SER A 9 -13.35 -11.75 3.63
CA SER A 9 -14.48 -10.90 4.00
C SER A 9 -13.95 -9.57 4.54
N ASN A 10 -13.82 -8.58 3.66
CA ASN A 10 -13.10 -7.31 3.91
C ASN A 10 -14.03 -6.10 4.17
N MET A 11 -15.34 -6.34 4.33
CA MET A 11 -16.31 -5.33 4.76
C MET A 11 -16.51 -5.39 6.28
N LEU A 12 -17.30 -4.44 6.83
CA LEU A 12 -17.51 -4.26 8.28
C LEU A 12 -17.93 -5.54 9.00
N ASP A 13 -18.85 -6.30 8.44
CA ASP A 13 -19.35 -7.56 8.99
C ASP A 13 -18.27 -8.65 9.02
N GLY A 14 -17.46 -8.77 7.97
CA GLY A 14 -16.33 -9.70 7.93
C GLY A 14 -15.23 -9.32 8.91
N VAL A 15 -14.91 -8.03 9.03
CA VAL A 15 -13.97 -7.54 10.04
C VAL A 15 -14.49 -7.82 11.45
N ALA A 16 -15.76 -7.54 11.73
CA ALA A 16 -16.38 -7.84 13.01
C ALA A 16 -16.35 -9.34 13.33
N ALA A 17 -16.67 -10.19 12.34
CA ALA A 17 -16.64 -11.65 12.49
C ALA A 17 -15.22 -12.14 12.85
N ALA A 18 -14.16 -11.60 12.24
CA ALA A 18 -12.78 -11.97 12.56
C ALA A 18 -12.44 -11.72 14.04
N PHE A 19 -12.87 -10.58 14.58
CA PHE A 19 -12.65 -10.27 16.00
C PHE A 19 -13.53 -11.12 16.93
N VAL A 20 -14.80 -11.36 16.57
CA VAL A 20 -15.71 -12.22 17.36
C VAL A 20 -15.18 -13.65 17.41
N LEU A 21 -14.72 -14.22 16.31
CA LEU A 21 -14.15 -15.57 16.26
C LEU A 21 -12.84 -15.70 17.07
N ALA A 22 -12.07 -14.62 17.16
CA ALA A 22 -10.83 -14.59 17.93
C ALA A 22 -11.06 -14.31 19.43
N ALA A 23 -12.25 -13.85 19.82
CA ALA A 23 -12.57 -13.53 21.21
C ALA A 23 -12.79 -14.80 22.03
N LYS A 24 -12.35 -14.74 23.31
CA LYS A 24 -12.72 -15.73 24.34
C LYS A 24 -14.16 -15.51 24.80
N ASN A 25 -14.71 -16.49 25.53
CA ASN A 25 -16.07 -16.41 26.09
C ASN A 25 -16.31 -15.19 27.00
N ASN A 26 -15.26 -14.59 27.53
CA ASN A 26 -15.31 -13.37 28.33
C ASN A 26 -15.18 -12.07 27.49
N GLY A 27 -15.21 -12.16 26.17
CA GLY A 27 -15.10 -11.04 25.23
C GLY A 27 -13.69 -10.47 25.06
N LYS A 28 -12.66 -11.04 25.71
CA LYS A 28 -11.27 -10.59 25.55
C LYS A 28 -10.61 -11.25 24.36
N LEU A 29 -9.82 -10.51 23.62
CA LEU A 29 -8.95 -11.05 22.57
C LEU A 29 -7.69 -11.66 23.21
N ASP A 30 -7.30 -12.83 22.69
CA ASP A 30 -6.04 -13.49 23.06
C ASP A 30 -5.12 -13.45 21.83
N ALA A 31 -4.74 -12.24 21.43
CA ALA A 31 -3.91 -11.99 20.27
C ALA A 31 -2.99 -10.79 20.51
N ASP A 32 -1.78 -10.89 19.96
CA ASP A 32 -0.77 -9.84 20.04
C ASP A 32 -0.95 -8.82 18.93
N TYR A 33 -1.41 -9.28 17.76
CA TYR A 33 -1.61 -8.49 16.54
C TYR A 33 -2.92 -8.84 15.85
N ALA A 34 -3.42 -7.88 15.07
CA ALA A 34 -4.48 -8.08 14.09
C ALA A 34 -4.00 -7.58 12.73
N SER A 35 -4.06 -8.45 11.71
CA SER A 35 -3.80 -8.10 10.31
C SER A 35 -5.10 -8.28 9.55
N ILE A 36 -5.76 -7.18 9.25
CA ILE A 36 -7.12 -7.17 8.71
C ILE A 36 -7.09 -6.55 7.31
N GLU A 37 -7.55 -7.29 6.32
CA GLU A 37 -7.86 -6.76 5.02
C GLU A 37 -9.18 -5.99 5.08
N ILE A 38 -9.17 -4.76 4.61
CA ILE A 38 -10.35 -3.89 4.59
C ILE A 38 -10.50 -3.31 3.18
N ASP A 39 -11.68 -3.48 2.62
CA ASP A 39 -12.07 -2.81 1.39
C ASP A 39 -12.01 -1.28 1.58
N GLU A 40 -11.53 -0.55 0.59
CA GLU A 40 -11.24 0.88 0.68
C GLU A 40 -12.45 1.70 1.12
N ALA A 41 -13.63 1.41 0.56
CA ALA A 41 -14.87 2.13 0.92
C ALA A 41 -15.43 1.70 2.29
N SER A 42 -15.03 0.53 2.78
CA SER A 42 -15.40 0.03 4.10
C SER A 42 -14.58 0.66 5.24
N THR A 43 -13.44 1.25 4.96
CA THR A 43 -12.58 1.89 5.97
C THR A 43 -13.32 2.91 6.82
N VAL A 44 -14.14 3.77 6.21
CA VAL A 44 -14.93 4.81 6.91
C VAL A 44 -16.04 4.24 7.80
N ARG A 45 -16.42 2.97 7.59
CA ARG A 45 -17.41 2.25 8.42
C ARG A 45 -16.75 1.48 9.55
N VAL A 46 -15.54 0.97 9.32
CA VAL A 46 -14.77 0.19 10.30
C VAL A 46 -14.08 1.08 11.34
N PHE A 47 -13.45 2.17 10.91
CA PHE A 47 -12.64 3.03 11.78
C PHE A 47 -13.38 3.74 12.93
N PRO A 48 -14.70 3.99 12.89
CA PRO A 48 -15.45 4.41 14.08
C PRO A 48 -15.41 3.40 15.24
N HIS A 49 -15.30 2.11 14.91
CA HIS A 49 -15.33 1.01 15.88
C HIS A 49 -13.93 0.51 16.26
N PHE A 50 -13.00 0.61 15.32
CA PHE A 50 -11.64 0.10 15.49
C PHE A 50 -10.67 1.02 14.75
N LYS A 51 -9.67 1.55 15.46
CA LYS A 51 -8.62 2.39 14.88
C LYS A 51 -7.33 1.58 14.82
N PRO A 52 -6.80 1.30 13.64
CA PRO A 52 -5.54 0.57 13.50
C PRO A 52 -4.36 1.44 13.93
N ASP A 53 -3.28 0.81 14.40
CA ASP A 53 -1.99 1.47 14.64
C ASP A 53 -1.25 1.70 13.32
N TYR A 54 -1.47 0.82 12.34
CA TYR A 54 -0.83 0.83 11.03
C TYR A 54 -1.86 0.61 9.93
N MET A 55 -1.66 1.30 8.81
CA MET A 55 -2.41 1.10 7.56
C MET A 55 -1.42 0.86 6.43
N VAL A 56 -1.59 -0.22 5.71
CA VAL A 56 -0.79 -0.53 4.52
C VAL A 56 -1.60 -0.18 3.27
N LEU A 57 -1.09 0.76 2.49
CA LEU A 57 -1.61 1.07 1.16
C LEU A 57 -0.70 0.45 0.11
N THR A 58 -1.21 -0.54 -0.59
CA THR A 58 -0.45 -1.26 -1.62
C THR A 58 -0.42 -0.49 -2.93
N ASN A 59 -1.58 -0.24 -3.50
CA ASN A 59 -1.79 0.49 -4.74
C ASN A 59 -3.28 0.80 -4.91
N LEU A 60 -3.58 1.83 -5.68
CA LEU A 60 -4.95 2.22 -6.01
C LEU A 60 -5.18 2.04 -7.51
N PHE A 61 -5.77 0.92 -7.87
CA PHE A 61 -6.19 0.62 -9.25
C PHE A 61 -7.70 0.72 -9.41
N ARG A 62 -8.11 0.89 -10.65
CA ARG A 62 -9.51 0.93 -11.05
C ARG A 62 -10.09 -0.49 -11.22
N ASP A 63 -10.05 -1.30 -10.17
CA ASP A 63 -10.43 -2.72 -10.25
C ASP A 63 -11.91 -2.98 -9.96
N GLN A 64 -12.64 -2.03 -9.40
CA GLN A 64 -14.03 -2.21 -8.97
C GLN A 64 -14.96 -1.07 -9.43
N LEU A 65 -14.90 -0.75 -10.71
CA LEU A 65 -15.75 0.27 -11.35
C LEU A 65 -17.23 0.13 -11.02
N ASP A 66 -17.71 -1.10 -10.93
CA ASP A 66 -19.13 -1.40 -10.69
C ASP A 66 -19.57 -1.11 -9.24
N ARG A 67 -18.62 -0.98 -8.31
CA ARG A 67 -18.94 -0.80 -6.88
C ARG A 67 -18.85 0.65 -6.40
N TYR A 68 -17.83 1.41 -6.81
CA TYR A 68 -17.48 2.66 -6.14
C TYR A 68 -17.36 3.87 -7.06
N GLY A 69 -17.55 3.70 -8.37
CA GLY A 69 -17.44 4.79 -9.32
C GLY A 69 -15.99 5.24 -9.54
N GLU A 70 -15.76 6.54 -9.50
CA GLU A 70 -14.45 7.12 -9.82
C GLU A 70 -13.44 6.92 -8.69
N ILE A 71 -12.17 6.71 -9.03
CA ILE A 71 -11.03 6.58 -8.10
C ILE A 71 -10.96 7.75 -7.10
N ASP A 72 -11.43 8.92 -7.50
CA ASP A 72 -11.48 10.10 -6.63
C ASP A 72 -12.45 9.94 -5.44
N ILE A 73 -13.49 9.14 -5.57
CA ILE A 73 -14.41 8.81 -4.47
C ILE A 73 -13.68 7.90 -3.47
N THR A 74 -13.01 6.86 -3.96
CA THR A 74 -12.19 5.96 -3.14
C THR A 74 -11.12 6.73 -2.37
N MET A 75 -10.39 7.62 -3.04
CA MET A 75 -9.39 8.46 -2.41
C MET A 75 -9.97 9.36 -1.31
N LYS A 76 -11.15 9.95 -1.52
CA LYS A 76 -11.83 10.77 -0.49
C LYS A 76 -12.25 9.93 0.73
N LEU A 77 -12.68 8.69 0.52
CA LEU A 77 -13.04 7.79 1.62
C LEU A 77 -11.81 7.39 2.43
N LEU A 78 -10.71 7.05 1.77
CA LEU A 78 -9.43 6.76 2.42
C LEU A 78 -8.87 7.96 3.19
N ASP A 79 -8.87 9.15 2.60
CA ASP A 79 -8.46 10.39 3.28
C ASP A 79 -9.30 10.64 4.54
N ARG A 80 -10.63 10.47 4.43
CA ARG A 80 -11.51 10.58 5.59
C ARG A 80 -11.17 9.55 6.68
N ALA A 81 -10.92 8.29 6.30
CA ALA A 81 -10.56 7.25 7.25
C ALA A 81 -9.23 7.57 7.95
N MET A 82 -8.21 8.03 7.22
CA MET A 82 -6.92 8.45 7.79
C MET A 82 -7.10 9.58 8.80
N LYS A 83 -7.93 10.58 8.51
CA LYS A 83 -8.27 11.68 9.43
C LYS A 83 -8.99 11.22 10.70
N MET A 84 -9.72 10.09 10.65
CA MET A 84 -10.34 9.48 11.83
C MET A 84 -9.33 8.80 12.76
N ALA A 85 -8.14 8.48 12.25
CA ALA A 85 -7.05 7.81 12.99
C ALA A 85 -5.73 8.59 12.89
N PRO A 86 -5.62 9.81 13.44
CA PRO A 86 -4.47 10.70 13.22
C PRO A 86 -3.15 10.19 13.83
N LYS A 87 -3.20 9.22 14.73
CA LYS A 87 -2.01 8.58 15.31
C LYS A 87 -1.54 7.34 14.52
N MET A 88 -2.37 6.86 13.62
CA MET A 88 -2.07 5.72 12.76
C MET A 88 -0.88 6.05 11.85
N LYS A 89 0.06 5.12 11.72
CA LYS A 89 1.16 5.24 10.77
C LYS A 89 0.77 4.59 9.44
N VAL A 90 1.03 5.27 8.34
CA VAL A 90 0.73 4.78 6.99
C VAL A 90 1.99 4.17 6.38
N ILE A 91 1.87 2.96 5.86
CA ILE A 91 2.92 2.25 5.13
C ILE A 91 2.47 2.22 3.68
N VAL A 92 3.19 2.90 2.80
CA VAL A 92 2.68 3.21 1.46
C VAL A 92 3.64 2.80 0.36
N ASN A 93 3.08 2.28 -0.73
CA ASN A 93 3.81 2.09 -1.96
C ASN A 93 4.15 3.47 -2.57
N GLY A 94 5.42 3.85 -2.51
CA GLY A 94 5.92 5.11 -3.07
C GLY A 94 5.89 5.15 -4.59
N ASP A 95 5.84 3.99 -5.26
CA ASP A 95 5.80 3.88 -6.71
C ASP A 95 4.38 4.08 -7.29
N ASP A 96 3.34 4.10 -6.42
CA ASP A 96 1.98 4.49 -6.79
C ASP A 96 1.71 5.95 -6.45
N ALA A 97 1.57 6.80 -7.47
CA ALA A 97 1.37 8.24 -7.30
C ALA A 97 0.10 8.60 -6.50
N LEU A 98 -0.95 7.78 -6.57
CA LEU A 98 -2.21 8.03 -5.86
C LEU A 98 -2.07 7.70 -4.37
N SER A 99 -1.51 6.55 -4.04
CA SER A 99 -1.26 6.13 -2.66
C SER A 99 -0.25 7.05 -1.98
N ALA A 100 0.85 7.40 -2.66
CA ALA A 100 1.84 8.34 -2.16
C ALA A 100 1.24 9.72 -1.88
N TYR A 101 0.40 10.24 -2.81
CA TYR A 101 -0.31 11.49 -2.59
C TYR A 101 -1.18 11.45 -1.34
N LEU A 102 -1.98 10.40 -1.16
CA LEU A 102 -2.83 10.24 0.03
C LEU A 102 -2.01 10.24 1.32
N ALA A 103 -0.93 9.47 1.37
CA ALA A 103 -0.08 9.41 2.57
C ALA A 103 0.54 10.78 2.89
N MET A 104 1.07 11.49 1.89
CA MET A 104 1.70 12.80 2.05
C MET A 104 0.73 13.88 2.52
N GLU A 105 -0.53 13.84 2.05
CA GLU A 105 -1.53 14.87 2.37
C GLU A 105 -2.41 14.53 3.59
N SER A 106 -2.33 13.29 4.10
CA SER A 106 -3.18 12.82 5.21
C SER A 106 -2.89 13.49 6.56
N GLY A 107 -1.67 13.98 6.74
CA GLY A 107 -1.17 14.45 8.04
C GLY A 107 -0.71 13.34 8.99
N ASN A 108 -0.85 12.07 8.60
CA ASN A 108 -0.33 10.93 9.36
C ASN A 108 1.19 10.79 9.16
N VAL A 109 1.87 10.23 10.15
CA VAL A 109 3.24 9.75 9.94
C VAL A 109 3.21 8.61 8.93
N TYR A 110 4.09 8.64 7.94
CA TYR A 110 4.16 7.59 6.93
C TYR A 110 5.59 7.08 6.72
N VAL A 111 5.70 5.86 6.23
CA VAL A 111 6.90 5.23 5.69
C VAL A 111 6.60 4.69 4.30
N THR A 112 7.62 4.69 3.45
CA THR A 112 7.49 4.35 2.03
C THR A 112 8.23 3.06 1.70
N TYR A 113 7.67 2.29 0.79
CA TYR A 113 8.38 1.20 0.15
C TYR A 113 8.27 1.31 -1.37
N GLY A 114 9.20 0.72 -2.08
CA GLY A 114 9.19 0.74 -3.54
C GLY A 114 10.45 0.14 -4.17
N ILE A 115 10.51 0.24 -5.50
CA ILE A 115 11.61 -0.29 -6.31
C ILE A 115 12.30 0.90 -6.99
N PRO A 116 13.46 1.37 -6.49
CA PRO A 116 14.07 2.60 -6.98
C PRO A 116 14.71 2.47 -8.36
N GLY A 117 15.15 1.28 -8.73
CA GLY A 117 15.80 1.01 -10.01
C GLY A 117 14.81 0.62 -11.10
N GLN A 118 15.11 0.97 -12.33
CA GLN A 118 14.37 0.48 -13.49
C GLN A 118 14.61 -1.03 -13.67
N VAL A 119 13.53 -1.82 -13.66
CA VAL A 119 13.60 -3.29 -13.84
C VAL A 119 13.29 -3.69 -15.28
N PHE A 120 12.38 -2.98 -15.92
CA PHE A 120 11.97 -3.22 -17.31
C PHE A 120 12.26 -2.02 -18.19
N ASP A 121 12.61 -2.27 -19.44
CA ASP A 121 12.76 -1.19 -20.44
C ASP A 121 11.38 -0.81 -21.01
N GLN A 122 10.47 -0.39 -20.11
CA GLN A 122 9.13 0.06 -20.48
C GLN A 122 9.01 1.57 -20.26
N LYS A 123 8.92 2.31 -21.35
CA LYS A 123 8.66 3.77 -21.33
C LYS A 123 7.17 4.11 -21.51
N GLU A 124 6.39 3.17 -22.03
CA GLU A 124 4.94 3.34 -22.20
C GLU A 124 4.20 2.05 -21.85
N THR A 125 3.05 2.18 -21.23
CA THR A 125 2.12 1.07 -21.04
C THR A 125 0.81 1.40 -21.75
N GLY A 126 0.22 0.44 -22.47
CA GLY A 126 -1.07 0.60 -23.16
C GLY A 126 -2.29 0.60 -22.24
N GLU A 127 -2.08 0.49 -20.93
CA GLU A 127 -3.15 0.39 -19.94
C GLU A 127 -3.72 1.75 -19.54
N ILE A 128 -4.99 1.76 -19.11
CA ILE A 128 -5.63 2.94 -18.52
C ILE A 128 -4.96 3.24 -17.18
N ARG A 129 -4.45 4.47 -17.03
CA ARG A 129 -3.69 4.91 -15.86
C ARG A 129 -4.49 5.94 -15.08
N GLU A 130 -4.88 5.61 -13.88
CA GLU A 130 -5.56 6.54 -12.97
C GLU A 130 -4.58 7.59 -12.40
N GLY A 131 -3.30 7.22 -12.23
CA GLY A 131 -2.22 8.09 -11.76
C GLY A 131 -1.63 9.03 -12.84
N ARG A 132 -2.37 9.34 -13.92
CA ARG A 132 -1.88 10.18 -15.03
C ARG A 132 -1.64 11.63 -14.66
N PHE A 133 -2.48 12.15 -13.76
CA PHE A 133 -2.50 13.57 -13.41
C PHE A 133 -2.16 13.77 -11.94
N CYS A 134 -1.34 14.77 -11.70
CA CYS A 134 -0.96 15.20 -10.37
C CYS A 134 -2.17 15.62 -9.55
N LYS A 135 -2.43 14.96 -8.43
CA LYS A 135 -3.57 15.28 -7.55
C LYS A 135 -3.39 16.62 -6.82
N ARG A 136 -2.18 17.22 -6.80
CA ARG A 136 -1.96 18.55 -6.22
C ARG A 136 -2.35 19.69 -7.17
N CYS A 137 -2.05 19.57 -8.45
CA CYS A 137 -2.20 20.70 -9.38
C CYS A 137 -2.87 20.39 -10.71
N GLY A 138 -3.28 19.16 -10.95
CA GLY A 138 -3.95 18.70 -12.18
C GLY A 138 -3.03 18.55 -13.39
N GLU A 139 -1.73 18.84 -13.30
CA GLU A 139 -0.78 18.70 -14.41
C GLU A 139 -0.52 17.21 -14.71
N ARG A 140 -0.19 16.90 -15.95
CA ARG A 140 0.20 15.54 -16.33
C ARG A 140 1.52 15.16 -15.67
N LEU A 141 1.57 14.00 -15.02
CA LEU A 141 2.81 13.46 -14.46
C LEU A 141 3.74 12.98 -15.58
N SER A 142 5.03 13.24 -15.41
CA SER A 142 6.11 12.66 -16.19
C SER A 142 6.62 11.42 -15.48
N TYR A 143 6.88 10.35 -16.24
CA TYR A 143 7.44 9.11 -15.72
C TYR A 143 8.82 8.89 -16.34
N ASP A 144 9.78 8.58 -15.51
CA ASP A 144 11.13 8.18 -15.94
C ASP A 144 11.11 6.74 -16.46
N PHE A 145 10.34 5.87 -15.74
CA PHE A 145 10.09 4.48 -16.12
C PHE A 145 8.83 3.94 -15.41
N TYR A 146 8.31 2.85 -15.95
CA TYR A 146 7.22 2.07 -15.36
C TYR A 146 7.71 0.68 -14.98
N HIS A 147 7.16 0.14 -13.90
CA HIS A 147 7.39 -1.25 -13.50
C HIS A 147 6.20 -2.14 -13.87
N TYR A 148 5.02 -1.73 -13.43
CA TYR A 148 3.79 -2.47 -13.61
C TYR A 148 2.61 -1.49 -13.62
N SER A 149 1.78 -1.51 -14.66
CA SER A 149 0.66 -0.58 -14.83
C SER A 149 1.08 0.88 -14.59
N GLN A 150 0.57 1.53 -13.54
CA GLN A 150 0.89 2.92 -13.19
C GLN A 150 2.05 3.06 -12.18
N LEU A 151 2.60 1.94 -11.69
CA LEU A 151 3.69 1.97 -10.72
C LEU A 151 5.02 2.30 -11.39
N GLY A 152 5.81 3.19 -10.79
CA GLY A 152 7.12 3.55 -11.33
C GLY A 152 7.72 4.81 -10.71
N SER A 153 8.69 5.39 -11.41
CA SER A 153 9.28 6.67 -11.04
C SER A 153 8.57 7.81 -11.75
N TYR A 154 7.98 8.71 -10.98
CA TYR A 154 7.18 9.82 -11.50
C TYR A 154 7.53 11.15 -10.82
N HIS A 155 7.28 12.22 -11.55
CA HIS A 155 7.33 13.59 -11.03
C HIS A 155 6.34 14.50 -11.75
N CYS A 156 5.92 15.55 -11.07
CA CYS A 156 5.10 16.61 -11.64
C CYS A 156 5.98 17.76 -12.10
N PRO A 157 6.04 18.09 -13.41
CA PRO A 157 6.88 19.17 -13.91
C PRO A 157 6.44 20.57 -13.43
N LYS A 158 5.21 20.70 -12.94
CA LYS A 158 4.64 21.99 -12.53
C LYS A 158 4.78 22.28 -11.04
N CYS A 159 4.47 21.34 -10.17
CA CYS A 159 4.43 21.61 -8.72
C CYS A 159 5.50 20.86 -7.92
N GLY A 160 6.33 20.05 -8.56
CA GLY A 160 7.41 19.31 -7.91
C GLY A 160 6.94 18.08 -7.09
N PHE A 161 5.64 17.71 -7.13
CA PHE A 161 5.20 16.43 -6.55
C PHE A 161 5.92 15.30 -7.26
N ALA A 162 6.57 14.43 -6.51
CA ALA A 162 7.37 13.36 -7.07
C ALA A 162 7.29 12.09 -6.20
N ARG A 163 7.71 10.99 -6.79
CA ARG A 163 7.94 9.74 -6.10
C ARG A 163 8.83 9.98 -4.87
N PRO A 164 8.39 9.57 -3.67
CA PRO A 164 9.21 9.70 -2.47
C PRO A 164 10.39 8.72 -2.50
N GLU A 165 11.47 9.07 -1.80
CA GLU A 165 12.53 8.11 -1.51
C GLU A 165 11.97 6.95 -0.68
N ALA A 166 12.35 5.71 -1.01
CA ALA A 166 11.86 4.54 -0.29
C ALA A 166 12.62 4.33 1.03
N ASP A 167 11.87 4.20 2.13
CA ASP A 167 12.44 3.76 3.41
C ASP A 167 12.78 2.26 3.38
N PHE A 168 12.05 1.49 2.55
CA PHE A 168 12.28 0.09 2.26
C PHE A 168 12.33 -0.13 0.74
N ALA A 169 13.51 -0.39 0.21
CA ALA A 169 13.76 -0.50 -1.23
C ALA A 169 14.05 -1.95 -1.64
N ALA A 170 13.40 -2.46 -2.70
CA ALA A 170 13.85 -3.69 -3.33
C ALA A 170 14.91 -3.38 -4.39
N GLU A 171 16.05 -4.06 -4.30
CA GLU A 171 17.20 -3.90 -5.18
C GLU A 171 17.73 -5.28 -5.61
N ALA A 172 18.63 -5.32 -6.59
CA ALA A 172 19.26 -6.55 -7.09
C ALA A 172 18.26 -7.64 -7.48
N ILE A 173 17.20 -7.26 -8.21
CA ILE A 173 16.09 -8.14 -8.55
C ILE A 173 16.48 -9.12 -9.64
N ASP A 174 16.35 -10.44 -9.34
CA ASP A 174 16.47 -11.55 -10.27
C ASP A 174 15.16 -12.37 -10.25
N MET A 175 14.57 -12.57 -11.43
CA MET A 175 13.32 -13.32 -11.63
C MET A 175 13.51 -14.59 -12.48
N THR A 176 14.73 -15.05 -12.66
CA THR A 176 15.05 -16.17 -13.55
C THR A 176 14.50 -17.50 -13.01
N HIS A 177 14.59 -17.72 -11.70
CA HIS A 177 14.18 -18.94 -11.02
C HIS A 177 13.39 -18.62 -9.72
N GLY A 178 12.23 -17.99 -9.86
CA GLY A 178 11.50 -17.42 -8.72
C GLY A 178 11.85 -15.95 -8.53
N LEU A 179 11.66 -15.44 -7.32
CA LEU A 179 12.02 -14.06 -6.98
C LEU A 179 13.19 -14.06 -6.02
N LYS A 180 14.30 -13.43 -6.43
CA LYS A 180 15.46 -13.13 -5.59
C LYS A 180 15.70 -11.64 -5.63
N PHE A 181 15.84 -11.02 -4.47
CA PHE A 181 16.13 -9.60 -4.36
C PHE A 181 16.62 -9.26 -2.95
N GLU A 182 17.11 -8.06 -2.78
CA GLU A 182 17.50 -7.54 -1.48
C GLU A 182 16.53 -6.44 -1.06
N ILE A 183 16.12 -6.44 0.21
CA ILE A 183 15.40 -5.31 0.80
C ILE A 183 16.41 -4.47 1.56
N ARG A 184 16.63 -3.25 1.08
CA ARG A 184 17.46 -2.24 1.75
C ARG A 184 16.58 -1.31 2.58
N GLU A 185 16.85 -1.22 3.86
CA GLU A 185 16.25 -0.23 4.76
C GLU A 185 17.06 1.09 4.68
N LYS A 186 16.41 2.21 4.83
CA LYS A 186 17.05 3.55 4.83
C LYS A 186 18.16 3.67 5.87
N GLN A 187 18.08 2.92 6.98
CA GLN A 187 19.10 2.87 8.02
C GLN A 187 20.31 2.01 7.65
N GLY A 188 20.36 1.44 6.44
CA GLY A 188 21.47 0.69 5.90
C GLY A 188 21.40 -0.83 6.10
N ARG A 189 20.37 -1.36 6.78
CA ARG A 189 20.18 -2.82 6.85
C ARG A 189 19.80 -3.36 5.50
N VAL A 190 20.36 -4.53 5.15
CA VAL A 190 20.05 -5.28 3.94
C VAL A 190 19.56 -6.67 4.33
N THR A 191 18.43 -7.08 3.77
CA THR A 191 17.84 -8.39 4.02
C THR A 191 17.63 -9.10 2.67
N PRO A 192 18.32 -10.24 2.42
CA PRO A 192 18.08 -11.01 1.22
C PRO A 192 16.73 -11.72 1.27
N VAL A 193 16.05 -11.78 0.13
CA VAL A 193 14.78 -12.46 -0.07
C VAL A 193 14.92 -13.44 -1.22
N GLU A 194 14.53 -14.68 -0.97
CA GLU A 194 14.43 -15.72 -1.99
C GLU A 194 13.13 -16.49 -1.79
N VAL A 195 12.25 -16.48 -2.79
CA VAL A 195 10.97 -17.17 -2.76
C VAL A 195 10.69 -17.82 -4.10
N ASN A 196 10.08 -19.01 -4.05
CA ASN A 196 9.67 -19.76 -5.24
C ASN A 196 8.30 -19.27 -5.77
N TYR A 197 8.15 -17.96 -5.88
CA TYR A 197 6.99 -17.32 -6.49
C TYR A 197 7.37 -16.77 -7.85
N GLN A 198 6.39 -16.62 -8.72
CA GLN A 198 6.50 -15.89 -9.98
C GLN A 198 5.60 -14.66 -9.94
N GLY A 199 5.86 -13.74 -10.85
CA GLY A 199 5.10 -12.50 -10.96
C GLY A 199 5.74 -11.34 -10.19
N PHE A 200 6.10 -10.32 -10.96
CA PHE A 200 6.77 -9.12 -10.47
C PHE A 200 6.01 -8.40 -9.34
N TYR A 201 4.68 -8.37 -9.41
CA TYR A 201 3.84 -7.75 -8.39
C TYR A 201 4.04 -8.32 -6.98
N ASN A 202 4.51 -9.58 -6.86
CA ASN A 202 4.81 -10.19 -5.57
C ASN A 202 5.99 -9.54 -4.84
N ILE A 203 6.89 -8.86 -5.54
CA ILE A 203 7.94 -8.05 -4.92
C ILE A 203 7.30 -6.94 -4.08
N TYR A 204 6.30 -6.23 -4.62
CA TYR A 204 5.56 -5.20 -3.88
C TYR A 204 4.79 -5.78 -2.69
N ASN A 205 4.17 -6.96 -2.84
CA ASN A 205 3.47 -7.63 -1.75
C ASN A 205 4.43 -8.00 -0.60
N ILE A 206 5.61 -8.53 -0.94
CA ILE A 206 6.65 -8.87 0.04
C ILE A 206 7.20 -7.59 0.70
N LEU A 207 7.47 -6.54 -0.07
CA LEU A 207 7.90 -5.25 0.47
C LEU A 207 6.86 -4.67 1.44
N ALA A 208 5.57 -4.71 1.08
CA ALA A 208 4.49 -4.24 1.94
C ALA A 208 4.46 -5.00 3.27
N ALA A 209 4.50 -6.34 3.21
CA ALA A 209 4.50 -7.20 4.39
C ALA A 209 5.76 -6.99 5.26
N TYR A 210 6.94 -6.91 4.64
CA TYR A 210 8.21 -6.66 5.32
C TYR A 210 8.19 -5.29 6.01
N SER A 211 7.79 -4.24 5.28
CA SER A 211 7.72 -2.87 5.81
C SER A 211 6.75 -2.78 6.99
N ALA A 212 5.60 -3.47 6.90
CA ALA A 212 4.64 -3.53 8.01
C ALA A 212 5.24 -4.20 9.24
N ALA A 213 5.86 -5.37 9.07
CA ALA A 213 6.49 -6.11 10.18
C ALA A 213 7.62 -5.30 10.82
N ARG A 214 8.49 -4.66 10.02
CA ARG A 214 9.62 -3.85 10.52
C ARG A 214 9.18 -2.55 11.19
N THR A 215 8.06 -1.98 10.76
CA THR A 215 7.53 -0.74 11.34
C THR A 215 6.75 -1.01 12.62
N GLY A 216 6.15 -2.19 12.75
CA GLY A 216 5.37 -2.61 13.91
C GLY A 216 6.17 -3.20 15.07
N GLY A 217 7.45 -3.55 14.88
CA GLY A 217 8.36 -4.06 15.90
C GLY A 217 8.62 -5.53 15.77
#